data_ca9b46df3306cd46b2cc95c5eb816d16
#
_entry.id   ca9b46df3306cd46b2cc95c5eb816d16
#
_cell.length_a   1.000
_cell.length_b   1.000
_cell.length_c   1.000
_cell.angle_alpha   90.00
_cell.angle_beta   90.00
_cell.angle_gamma   90.00
#
_symmetry.space_group_name_H-M   'P 1'
#
loop_
_entity.id
_entity.type
_entity.pdbx_description
1 polymer ?
#
loop_
_entity_poly.entity_id
_entity_poly.type
_entity_poly.pdbx_seq_one_letter_code
_entity_poly.pdbx_strand_id
1 'polypeptide(L)'
;RVLTRTQLFTNRVMTFMMPGMSMIMYCITLGIVWVAAGRIDKGSMQVGTMTAFITYAMMIVMSFLMLSAMSIMLPRAGVAAERIDEVIKTNSTVNDPKEPVTEADHRGVIRFNHVDFRYPGAKEDVLSDIDFVAEPGKITAIIGSTGCGKSTLVNLIPRFYDVTGGSIELDGHDIRDYTLSELRESIGFVPQKGILFSGTIASNLRFGKAAASDE
;
A
#
# COMPACT_ATOMS: atom_id res chain seq x y z
N ARG A 1 22.98 16.20 4.54
CA ARG A 1 24.46 16.20 4.40
C ARG A 1 25.09 14.80 4.56
N VAL A 2 24.67 13.98 5.54
CA VAL A 2 25.20 12.61 5.72
C VAL A 2 24.82 11.71 4.54
N LEU A 3 23.56 11.72 4.13
CA LEU A 3 23.05 10.92 2.99
C LEU A 3 23.80 11.24 1.69
N THR A 4 24.02 12.52 1.39
CA THR A 4 24.74 12.98 0.20
C THR A 4 26.19 12.47 0.19
N ARG A 5 26.86 12.52 1.35
CA ARG A 5 28.23 12.04 1.48
C ARG A 5 28.34 10.53 1.29
N THR A 6 27.41 9.77 1.86
CA THR A 6 27.35 8.32 1.69
C THR A 6 27.08 7.95 0.25
N GLN A 7 26.16 8.64 -0.41
CA GLN A 7 25.80 8.39 -1.82
C GLN A 7 26.93 8.73 -2.78
N LEU A 8 27.68 9.82 -2.52
CA LEU A 8 28.87 10.17 -3.28
C LEU A 8 29.99 9.12 -3.13
N PHE A 9 30.19 8.60 -1.92
CA PHE A 9 31.15 7.53 -1.68
C PHE A 9 30.78 6.26 -2.45
N THR A 10 29.52 5.83 -2.33
CA THR A 10 29.00 4.65 -3.04
C THR A 10 29.14 4.80 -4.55
N ASN A 11 28.76 5.96 -5.10
CA ASN A 11 28.90 6.22 -6.53
C ASN A 11 30.35 6.21 -7.00
N ARG A 12 31.28 6.76 -6.23
CA ARG A 12 32.71 6.70 -6.56
C ARG A 12 33.23 5.27 -6.59
N VAL A 13 32.89 4.46 -5.58
CA VAL A 13 33.25 3.04 -5.55
C VAL A 13 32.69 2.30 -6.76
N MET A 14 31.41 2.50 -7.08
CA MET A 14 30.76 1.89 -8.25
C MET A 14 31.40 2.33 -9.57
N THR A 15 31.81 3.60 -9.70
CA THR A 15 32.46 4.12 -10.91
C THR A 15 33.83 3.47 -11.13
N PHE A 16 34.59 3.17 -10.06
CA PHE A 16 35.88 2.48 -10.17
C PHE A 16 35.76 0.97 -10.31
N MET A 17 34.62 0.38 -9.94
CA MET A 17 34.42 -1.07 -9.97
C MET A 17 34.48 -1.64 -11.39
N MET A 18 33.84 -0.98 -12.37
CA MET A 18 33.83 -1.44 -13.76
C MET A 18 35.21 -1.41 -14.42
N PRO A 19 35.97 -0.29 -14.38
CA PRO A 19 37.36 -0.28 -14.88
C PRO A 19 38.28 -1.27 -14.14
N GLY A 20 38.12 -1.41 -12.84
CA GLY A 20 38.89 -2.35 -12.03
C GLY A 20 38.65 -3.80 -12.45
N MET A 21 37.40 -4.19 -12.65
CA MET A 21 37.06 -5.52 -13.15
C MET A 21 37.57 -5.76 -14.57
N SER A 22 37.47 -4.75 -15.47
CA SER A 22 38.03 -4.87 -16.82
C SER A 22 39.53 -5.07 -16.79
N MET A 23 40.27 -4.36 -15.91
CA MET A 23 41.68 -4.52 -15.74
C MET A 23 42.06 -5.95 -15.28
N ILE A 24 41.34 -6.49 -14.32
CA ILE A 24 41.52 -7.88 -13.85
C ILE A 24 41.30 -8.85 -15.03
N MET A 25 40.22 -8.66 -15.80
CA MET A 25 39.93 -9.49 -16.97
C MET A 25 41.05 -9.47 -18.01
N TYR A 26 41.57 -8.29 -18.34
CA TYR A 26 42.70 -8.17 -19.27
C TYR A 26 43.97 -8.82 -18.73
N CYS A 27 44.29 -8.69 -17.44
CA CYS A 27 45.40 -9.38 -16.81
C CYS A 27 45.27 -10.91 -16.88
N ILE A 28 44.08 -11.44 -16.59
CA ILE A 28 43.78 -12.89 -16.69
C ILE A 28 43.95 -13.36 -18.16
N THR A 29 43.40 -12.63 -19.11
CA THR A 29 43.49 -12.96 -20.54
C THR A 29 44.96 -12.94 -20.99
N LEU A 30 45.72 -11.92 -20.61
CA LEU A 30 47.12 -11.81 -20.95
C LEU A 30 47.94 -12.98 -20.35
N GLY A 31 47.65 -13.35 -19.09
CA GLY A 31 48.28 -14.50 -18.43
C GLY A 31 47.99 -15.83 -19.13
N ILE A 32 46.73 -16.05 -19.55
CA ILE A 32 46.32 -17.24 -20.30
C ILE A 32 47.08 -17.31 -21.65
N VAL A 33 47.09 -16.18 -22.39
CA VAL A 33 47.80 -16.14 -23.69
C VAL A 33 49.29 -16.36 -23.52
N TRP A 34 49.93 -15.75 -22.51
CA TRP A 34 51.33 -15.93 -22.24
C TRP A 34 51.73 -17.43 -21.97
N VAL A 35 50.97 -18.09 -21.10
CA VAL A 35 51.21 -19.47 -20.76
C VAL A 35 50.90 -20.40 -21.93
N ALA A 36 49.77 -20.16 -22.63
CA ALA A 36 49.33 -20.95 -23.76
C ALA A 36 50.26 -20.84 -24.96
N ALA A 37 50.80 -19.67 -25.27
CA ALA A 37 51.77 -19.46 -26.35
C ALA A 37 52.97 -20.40 -26.23
N GLY A 38 53.58 -20.49 -25.02
CA GLY A 38 54.71 -21.38 -24.80
C GLY A 38 54.39 -22.87 -24.86
N ARG A 39 53.11 -23.26 -24.65
CA ARG A 39 52.62 -24.65 -24.77
C ARG A 39 52.25 -24.99 -26.18
N ILE A 40 51.71 -24.05 -26.97
CA ILE A 40 51.36 -24.23 -28.38
C ILE A 40 52.64 -24.38 -29.20
N ASP A 41 53.67 -23.54 -28.89
CA ASP A 41 54.97 -23.64 -29.56
C ASP A 41 55.63 -25.01 -29.38
N LYS A 42 55.48 -25.60 -28.19
CA LYS A 42 55.95 -26.97 -27.87
C LYS A 42 55.03 -28.09 -28.39
N GLY A 43 53.97 -27.75 -29.11
CA GLY A 43 53.01 -28.75 -29.67
C GLY A 43 52.11 -29.45 -28.61
N SER A 44 52.15 -29.01 -27.33
CA SER A 44 51.44 -29.63 -26.23
C SER A 44 50.02 -29.05 -25.99
N MET A 45 49.62 -28.03 -26.76
CA MET A 45 48.31 -27.38 -26.64
C MET A 45 47.84 -26.87 -27.99
N GLN A 46 46.53 -26.99 -28.25
CA GLN A 46 45.91 -26.44 -29.46
C GLN A 46 45.39 -25.02 -29.20
N VAL A 47 45.33 -24.19 -30.24
CA VAL A 47 44.77 -22.82 -30.20
C VAL A 47 43.32 -22.81 -29.71
N GLY A 48 42.52 -23.81 -30.13
CA GLY A 48 41.13 -23.97 -29.65
C GLY A 48 41.01 -24.13 -28.14
N THR A 49 41.98 -24.85 -27.53
CA THR A 49 42.01 -25.01 -26.07
C THR A 49 42.29 -23.68 -25.36
N MET A 50 43.18 -22.83 -25.89
CA MET A 50 43.46 -21.50 -25.35
C MET A 50 42.20 -20.63 -25.39
N THR A 51 41.48 -20.64 -26.52
CA THR A 51 40.23 -19.87 -26.68
C THR A 51 39.16 -20.35 -25.71
N ALA A 52 39.05 -21.66 -25.47
CA ALA A 52 38.13 -22.22 -24.48
C ALA A 52 38.48 -21.76 -23.06
N PHE A 53 39.74 -21.72 -22.68
CA PHE A 53 40.17 -21.19 -21.36
C PHE A 53 39.81 -19.71 -21.17
N ILE A 54 40.02 -18.88 -22.19
CA ILE A 54 39.61 -17.45 -22.13
C ILE A 54 38.10 -17.34 -21.95
N THR A 55 37.32 -18.09 -22.73
CA THR A 55 35.85 -18.09 -22.62
C THR A 55 35.38 -18.51 -21.25
N TYR A 56 35.92 -19.60 -20.69
CA TYR A 56 35.55 -20.05 -19.35
C TYR A 56 35.97 -19.05 -18.26
N ALA A 57 37.14 -18.42 -18.36
CA ALA A 57 37.55 -17.39 -17.45
C ALA A 57 36.56 -16.19 -17.45
N MET A 58 36.13 -15.77 -18.64
CA MET A 58 35.09 -14.73 -18.78
C MET A 58 33.77 -15.15 -18.15
N MET A 59 33.31 -16.37 -18.38
CA MET A 59 32.06 -16.90 -17.80
C MET A 59 32.12 -16.94 -16.27
N ILE A 60 33.25 -17.35 -15.69
CA ILE A 60 33.45 -17.39 -14.23
C ILE A 60 33.35 -15.99 -13.64
N VAL A 61 34.05 -15.02 -14.22
CA VAL A 61 34.02 -13.64 -13.72
C VAL A 61 32.62 -13.02 -13.84
N MET A 62 31.93 -13.23 -14.97
CA MET A 62 30.55 -12.77 -15.14
C MET A 62 29.59 -13.41 -14.14
N SER A 63 29.77 -14.70 -13.84
CA SER A 63 28.96 -15.40 -12.82
C SER A 63 29.16 -14.80 -11.43
N PHE A 64 30.38 -14.47 -11.05
CA PHE A 64 30.66 -13.79 -9.77
C PHE A 64 30.06 -12.39 -9.70
N LEU A 65 30.10 -11.62 -10.80
CA LEU A 65 29.44 -10.31 -10.87
C LEU A 65 27.93 -10.43 -10.69
N MET A 66 27.32 -11.41 -11.37
CA MET A 66 25.89 -11.65 -11.26
C MET A 66 25.48 -12.08 -9.85
N LEU A 67 26.27 -12.96 -9.22
CA LEU A 67 26.05 -13.39 -7.84
C LEU A 67 26.17 -12.21 -6.85
N SER A 68 27.16 -11.34 -7.05
CA SER A 68 27.32 -10.12 -6.25
C SER A 68 26.14 -9.16 -6.41
N ALA A 69 25.62 -8.97 -7.62
CA ALA A 69 24.44 -8.16 -7.87
C ALA A 69 23.18 -8.75 -7.20
N MET A 70 23.02 -10.09 -7.27
CA MET A 70 21.93 -10.78 -6.59
C MET A 70 22.00 -10.64 -5.07
N SER A 71 23.19 -10.67 -4.49
CA SER A 71 23.38 -10.49 -3.03
C SER A 71 22.91 -9.13 -2.52
N ILE A 72 22.92 -8.09 -3.38
CA ILE A 72 22.40 -6.76 -3.05
C ILE A 72 20.90 -6.66 -3.32
N MET A 73 20.44 -7.30 -4.39
CA MET A 73 19.05 -7.20 -4.85
C MET A 73 18.09 -8.05 -4.00
N LEU A 74 18.53 -9.23 -3.57
CA LEU A 74 17.69 -10.19 -2.83
C LEU A 74 17.16 -9.62 -1.50
N PRO A 75 17.95 -8.97 -0.62
CA PRO A 75 17.43 -8.37 0.60
C PRO A 75 16.43 -7.24 0.33
N ARG A 76 16.65 -6.44 -0.73
CA ARG A 76 15.72 -5.37 -1.10
C ARG A 76 14.38 -5.92 -1.59
N ALA A 77 14.43 -6.98 -2.39
CA ALA A 77 13.24 -7.68 -2.85
C ALA A 77 12.49 -8.32 -1.68
N GLY A 78 13.19 -8.89 -0.71
CA GLY A 78 12.60 -9.45 0.51
C GLY A 78 11.82 -8.41 1.32
N VAL A 79 12.42 -7.25 1.61
CA VAL A 79 11.75 -6.17 2.33
C VAL A 79 10.54 -5.62 1.55
N ALA A 80 10.65 -5.51 0.22
CA ALA A 80 9.53 -5.07 -0.60
C ALA A 80 8.38 -6.09 -0.59
N ALA A 81 8.70 -7.38 -0.68
CA ALA A 81 7.73 -8.46 -0.60
C ALA A 81 7.02 -8.50 0.76
N GLU A 82 7.74 -8.31 1.86
CA GLU A 82 7.18 -8.24 3.22
C GLU A 82 6.17 -7.09 3.36
N ARG A 83 6.50 -5.91 2.87
CA ARG A 83 5.58 -4.76 2.88
C ARG A 83 4.32 -4.99 2.04
N ILE A 84 4.46 -5.65 0.89
CA ILE A 84 3.32 -5.99 0.04
C ILE A 84 2.44 -7.05 0.74
N ASP A 85 3.06 -8.06 1.33
CA ASP A 85 2.38 -9.13 2.06
C ASP A 85 1.61 -8.59 3.28
N GLU A 86 2.18 -7.62 4.01
CA GLU A 86 1.53 -6.91 5.11
C GLU A 86 0.23 -6.22 4.64
N VAL A 87 0.29 -5.51 3.50
CA VAL A 87 -0.91 -4.86 2.92
C VAL A 87 -1.95 -5.88 2.47
N ILE A 88 -1.52 -6.95 1.80
CA ILE A 88 -2.43 -8.00 1.31
C ILE A 88 -3.10 -8.74 2.49
N LYS A 89 -2.38 -8.96 3.57
CA LYS A 89 -2.89 -9.64 4.78
C LYS A 89 -3.71 -8.73 5.69
N THR A 90 -3.69 -7.42 5.45
CA THR A 90 -4.49 -6.48 6.25
C THR A 90 -5.97 -6.66 5.92
N ASN A 91 -6.72 -7.15 6.88
CA ASN A 91 -8.17 -7.28 6.77
C ASN A 91 -8.83 -5.96 7.14
N SER A 92 -9.95 -5.64 6.48
CA SER A 92 -10.81 -4.53 6.91
C SER A 92 -11.35 -4.80 8.31
N THR A 93 -11.34 -3.78 9.15
CA THR A 93 -11.95 -3.85 10.50
C THR A 93 -13.47 -3.79 10.43
N VAL A 94 -14.02 -3.19 9.37
CA VAL A 94 -15.45 -3.07 9.13
C VAL A 94 -15.84 -4.05 8.04
N ASN A 95 -16.63 -5.06 8.40
CA ASN A 95 -17.05 -6.14 7.49
C ASN A 95 -18.57 -6.28 7.54
N ASP A 96 -19.13 -6.84 6.47
CA ASP A 96 -20.55 -7.18 6.43
C ASP A 96 -20.89 -8.29 7.44
N PRO A 97 -22.08 -8.24 8.06
CA PRO A 97 -22.54 -9.30 8.93
C PRO A 97 -22.77 -10.60 8.15
N LYS A 98 -22.70 -11.73 8.86
CA LYS A 98 -22.96 -13.05 8.26
C LYS A 98 -24.44 -13.24 7.90
N GLU A 99 -25.32 -12.64 8.67
CA GLU A 99 -26.77 -12.68 8.52
C GLU A 99 -27.29 -11.24 8.51
N PRO A 100 -27.32 -10.56 7.37
CA PRO A 100 -27.79 -9.18 7.28
C PRO A 100 -29.29 -9.08 7.46
N VAL A 101 -29.75 -7.95 7.99
CA VAL A 101 -31.19 -7.59 8.02
C VAL A 101 -31.65 -7.36 6.58
N THR A 102 -32.68 -8.09 6.14
CA THR A 102 -33.22 -8.04 4.77
C THR A 102 -34.50 -7.22 4.62
N GLU A 103 -35.15 -6.87 5.72
CA GLU A 103 -36.40 -6.11 5.72
C GLU A 103 -36.28 -4.94 6.71
N ALA A 104 -35.76 -3.81 6.25
CA ALA A 104 -35.75 -2.58 7.03
C ALA A 104 -36.82 -1.61 6.50
N ASP A 105 -37.66 -1.13 7.42
CA ASP A 105 -38.56 0.01 7.15
C ASP A 105 -37.72 1.28 7.07
N HIS A 106 -37.35 1.71 5.86
CA HIS A 106 -36.48 2.90 5.65
C HIS A 106 -37.25 4.21 5.99
N ARG A 107 -37.51 4.41 7.28
CA ARG A 107 -38.12 5.66 7.80
C ARG A 107 -37.13 6.75 8.01
N GLY A 108 -35.83 6.38 8.28
CA GLY A 108 -34.74 7.30 8.50
C GLY A 108 -34.62 7.77 9.95
N VAL A 109 -35.06 6.98 10.93
CA VAL A 109 -34.81 7.24 12.36
C VAL A 109 -33.39 6.78 12.70
N ILE A 110 -32.53 7.69 13.13
CA ILE A 110 -31.19 7.37 13.61
C ILE A 110 -31.14 7.55 15.13
N ARG A 111 -30.70 6.53 15.86
CA ARG A 111 -30.54 6.54 17.30
C ARG A 111 -29.10 6.21 17.67
N PHE A 112 -28.49 7.05 18.50
CA PHE A 112 -27.25 6.80 19.20
C PHE A 112 -27.59 6.33 20.61
N ASN A 113 -27.12 5.13 21.00
CA ASN A 113 -27.37 4.57 22.33
C ASN A 113 -26.04 4.48 23.07
N HIS A 114 -25.77 5.43 23.95
CA HIS A 114 -24.56 5.47 24.80
C HIS A 114 -23.28 5.16 24.04
N VAL A 115 -23.05 5.86 22.91
CA VAL A 115 -21.98 5.60 21.98
C VAL A 115 -20.66 6.13 22.46
N ASP A 116 -19.68 5.24 22.60
CA ASP A 116 -18.27 5.57 22.77
C ASP A 116 -17.50 5.28 21.49
N PHE A 117 -16.55 6.15 21.15
CA PHE A 117 -15.69 5.93 20.01
C PHE A 117 -14.27 6.39 20.22
N ARG A 118 -13.35 5.52 19.84
CA ARG A 118 -11.90 5.75 19.80
C ARG A 118 -11.32 5.31 18.48
N TYR A 119 -10.47 6.15 17.88
CA TYR A 119 -9.75 5.76 16.67
C TYR A 119 -8.74 4.63 16.96
N PRO A 120 -8.50 3.72 16.00
CA PRO A 120 -7.48 2.68 16.13
C PRO A 120 -6.12 3.27 16.52
N GLY A 121 -5.52 2.76 17.60
CA GLY A 121 -4.22 3.23 18.11
C GLY A 121 -4.28 4.49 18.98
N ALA A 122 -5.42 5.16 19.13
CA ALA A 122 -5.57 6.29 20.06
C ALA A 122 -5.66 5.79 21.51
N LYS A 123 -5.25 6.64 22.47
CA LYS A 123 -5.30 6.32 23.91
C LYS A 123 -6.59 6.78 24.58
N GLU A 124 -7.25 7.79 24.01
CA GLU A 124 -8.42 8.46 24.59
C GLU A 124 -9.61 8.37 23.62
N ASP A 125 -10.80 8.36 24.19
CA ASP A 125 -12.04 8.41 23.43
C ASP A 125 -12.25 9.79 22.83
N VAL A 126 -12.69 9.84 21.57
CA VAL A 126 -13.07 11.07 20.87
C VAL A 126 -14.54 11.40 21.14
N LEU A 127 -15.36 10.38 21.31
CA LEU A 127 -16.76 10.48 21.72
C LEU A 127 -16.97 9.60 22.92
N SER A 128 -17.71 10.11 23.91
CA SER A 128 -18.04 9.38 25.15
C SER A 128 -19.49 9.60 25.49
N ASP A 129 -20.20 8.52 25.73
CA ASP A 129 -21.59 8.49 26.20
C ASP A 129 -22.54 9.36 25.36
N ILE A 130 -22.46 9.24 24.02
CA ILE A 130 -23.34 9.99 23.11
C ILE A 130 -24.68 9.28 23.00
N ASP A 131 -25.72 9.97 23.45
CA ASP A 131 -27.11 9.48 23.42
C ASP A 131 -28.04 10.53 22.83
N PHE A 132 -28.69 10.25 21.71
CA PHE A 132 -29.72 11.08 21.09
C PHE A 132 -30.46 10.34 20.00
N VAL A 133 -31.60 10.91 19.58
CA VAL A 133 -32.39 10.44 18.44
C VAL A 133 -32.56 11.53 17.42
N ALA A 134 -32.25 11.23 16.15
CA ALA A 134 -32.57 12.05 15.01
C ALA A 134 -33.83 11.49 14.32
N GLU A 135 -34.89 12.28 14.30
CA GLU A 135 -36.18 11.88 13.76
C GLU A 135 -36.33 12.25 12.28
N PRO A 136 -37.04 11.44 11.49
CA PRO A 136 -37.32 11.72 10.08
C PRO A 136 -38.05 13.04 9.88
N GLY A 137 -37.73 13.75 8.81
CA GLY A 137 -38.36 15.04 8.49
C GLY A 137 -37.92 16.22 9.37
N LYS A 138 -37.01 15.98 10.36
CA LYS A 138 -36.43 17.02 11.20
C LYS A 138 -34.98 17.26 10.86
N ILE A 139 -34.48 18.47 11.13
CA ILE A 139 -33.07 18.82 11.01
C ILE A 139 -32.44 18.69 12.38
N THR A 140 -31.46 17.81 12.52
CA THR A 140 -30.62 17.68 13.73
C THR A 140 -29.30 18.41 13.51
N ALA A 141 -29.02 19.44 14.30
CA ALA A 141 -27.80 20.20 14.22
C ALA A 141 -26.79 19.80 15.33
N ILE A 142 -25.57 19.47 14.95
CA ILE A 142 -24.49 19.14 15.88
C ILE A 142 -23.57 20.34 16.00
N ILE A 143 -23.55 20.96 17.19
CA ILE A 143 -22.81 22.19 17.49
C ILE A 143 -21.70 21.90 18.50
N GLY A 144 -20.56 22.55 18.35
CA GLY A 144 -19.44 22.41 19.27
C GLY A 144 -18.17 23.09 18.75
N SER A 145 -17.14 23.18 19.60
CA SER A 145 -15.85 23.75 19.27
C SER A 145 -15.09 22.92 18.21
N THR A 146 -14.06 23.50 17.63
CA THR A 146 -13.17 22.75 16.70
C THR A 146 -12.48 21.62 17.46
N GLY A 147 -12.50 20.41 16.91
CA GLY A 147 -11.86 19.24 17.51
C GLY A 147 -12.74 18.44 18.50
N CYS A 148 -14.00 18.85 18.78
CA CYS A 148 -14.88 18.12 19.71
C CYS A 148 -15.54 16.85 19.13
N GLY A 149 -15.12 16.35 17.97
CA GLY A 149 -15.61 15.08 17.44
C GLY A 149 -16.82 15.15 16.49
N LYS A 150 -17.32 16.33 16.07
CA LYS A 150 -18.48 16.46 15.16
C LYS A 150 -18.36 15.64 13.88
N SER A 151 -17.26 15.79 13.18
CA SER A 151 -17.01 15.03 11.94
C SER A 151 -16.87 13.53 12.21
N THR A 152 -16.31 13.17 13.35
CA THR A 152 -16.22 11.78 13.79
C THR A 152 -17.61 11.19 13.99
N LEU A 153 -18.50 11.88 14.70
CA LEU A 153 -19.86 11.44 14.95
C LEU A 153 -20.64 11.23 13.63
N VAL A 154 -20.53 12.18 12.69
CA VAL A 154 -21.20 12.06 11.38
C VAL A 154 -20.62 10.89 10.57
N ASN A 155 -19.31 10.64 10.67
CA ASN A 155 -18.65 9.53 9.95
C ASN A 155 -18.99 8.15 10.49
N LEU A 156 -19.53 8.04 11.71
CA LEU A 156 -20.00 6.77 12.26
C LEU A 156 -21.33 6.31 11.64
N ILE A 157 -22.16 7.24 11.18
CA ILE A 157 -23.47 6.90 10.60
C ILE A 157 -23.34 6.02 9.33
N PRO A 158 -22.50 6.38 8.32
CA PRO A 158 -22.26 5.51 7.17
C PRO A 158 -21.32 4.33 7.47
N ARG A 159 -21.03 4.09 8.75
CA ARG A 159 -20.17 3.00 9.23
C ARG A 159 -18.80 3.01 8.56
N PHE A 160 -18.11 4.20 8.57
CA PHE A 160 -16.70 4.25 8.19
C PHE A 160 -15.81 3.64 9.25
N TYR A 161 -16.31 3.60 10.48
CA TYR A 161 -15.71 2.92 11.64
C TYR A 161 -16.82 2.29 12.47
N ASP A 162 -16.53 1.19 13.15
CA ASP A 162 -17.41 0.63 14.15
C ASP A 162 -17.20 1.33 15.50
N VAL A 163 -18.26 1.51 16.27
CA VAL A 163 -18.21 2.12 17.61
C VAL A 163 -17.43 1.22 18.59
N THR A 164 -16.76 1.81 19.58
CA THR A 164 -16.03 1.06 20.62
C THR A 164 -16.90 0.68 21.79
N GLY A 165 -18.01 1.40 22.01
CA GLY A 165 -19.04 1.11 23.01
C GLY A 165 -20.40 1.59 22.53
N GLY A 166 -21.47 1.03 23.07
CA GLY A 166 -22.83 1.34 22.65
C GLY A 166 -23.22 0.82 21.28
N SER A 167 -24.27 1.43 20.69
CA SER A 167 -24.78 1.08 19.37
C SER A 167 -25.33 2.30 18.65
N ILE A 168 -25.29 2.25 17.32
CA ILE A 168 -25.99 3.20 16.45
C ILE A 168 -27.04 2.39 15.71
N GLU A 169 -28.28 2.85 15.76
CA GLU A 169 -29.40 2.17 15.14
C GLU A 169 -29.97 3.02 14.00
N LEU A 170 -30.31 2.35 12.89
CA LEU A 170 -31.12 2.89 11.81
C LEU A 170 -32.44 2.11 11.82
N ASP A 171 -33.55 2.85 12.02
CA ASP A 171 -34.93 2.30 12.03
C ASP A 171 -35.13 1.12 13.02
N GLY A 172 -34.40 1.15 14.16
CA GLY A 172 -34.49 0.16 15.22
C GLY A 172 -33.57 -1.04 15.08
N HIS A 173 -32.76 -1.11 14.05
CA HIS A 173 -31.73 -2.13 13.85
C HIS A 173 -30.33 -1.53 13.96
N ASP A 174 -29.40 -2.23 14.58
CA ASP A 174 -27.99 -1.79 14.66
C ASP A 174 -27.41 -1.66 13.24
N ILE A 175 -26.69 -0.58 12.96
CA ILE A 175 -26.05 -0.37 11.65
C ILE A 175 -25.02 -1.47 11.31
N ARG A 176 -24.58 -2.25 12.29
CA ARG A 176 -23.69 -3.41 12.12
C ARG A 176 -24.41 -4.63 11.52
N ASP A 177 -25.74 -4.67 11.62
CA ASP A 177 -26.57 -5.76 11.11
C ASP A 177 -26.96 -5.56 9.64
N TYR A 178 -26.73 -4.37 9.08
CA TYR A 178 -26.89 -4.09 7.65
C TYR A 178 -25.65 -4.46 6.85
N THR A 179 -25.82 -4.81 5.57
CA THR A 179 -24.68 -4.79 4.65
C THR A 179 -24.21 -3.34 4.44
N LEU A 180 -22.90 -3.15 4.21
CA LEU A 180 -22.36 -1.81 3.97
C LEU A 180 -22.96 -1.15 2.74
N SER A 181 -23.31 -1.93 1.72
CA SER A 181 -23.96 -1.44 0.51
C SER A 181 -25.34 -0.87 0.82
N GLU A 182 -26.18 -1.65 1.49
CA GLU A 182 -27.56 -1.27 1.82
C GLU A 182 -27.61 -0.06 2.77
N LEU A 183 -26.79 -0.08 3.83
CA LEU A 183 -26.66 1.06 4.74
C LEU A 183 -26.28 2.35 3.99
N ARG A 184 -25.27 2.30 3.13
CA ARG A 184 -24.76 3.48 2.43
C ARG A 184 -25.65 3.94 1.28
N GLU A 185 -26.39 3.04 0.64
CA GLU A 185 -27.40 3.41 -0.37
C GLU A 185 -28.55 4.21 0.22
N SER A 186 -28.88 3.99 1.50
CA SER A 186 -29.92 4.75 2.22
C SER A 186 -29.44 6.13 2.70
N ILE A 187 -28.13 6.46 2.61
CA ILE A 187 -27.54 7.67 3.19
C ILE A 187 -26.98 8.59 2.10
N GLY A 188 -27.47 9.81 2.02
CA GLY A 188 -26.84 10.89 1.24
C GLY A 188 -25.73 11.56 2.09
N PHE A 189 -24.46 11.30 1.79
CA PHE A 189 -23.34 11.84 2.54
C PHE A 189 -22.62 12.96 1.79
N VAL A 190 -22.50 14.15 2.42
CA VAL A 190 -21.76 15.29 1.89
C VAL A 190 -20.51 15.53 2.76
N PRO A 191 -19.30 15.20 2.27
CA PRO A 191 -18.09 15.38 3.04
C PRO A 191 -17.69 16.84 3.18
N GLN A 192 -17.00 17.20 4.27
CA GLN A 192 -16.50 18.54 4.52
C GLN A 192 -15.49 19.01 3.45
N LYS A 193 -14.69 18.10 2.90
CA LYS A 193 -13.78 18.33 1.79
C LYS A 193 -14.25 17.51 0.59
N GLY A 194 -14.88 18.19 -0.38
CA GLY A 194 -15.21 17.58 -1.65
C GLY A 194 -13.94 17.34 -2.48
N ILE A 195 -13.80 16.14 -3.02
CA ILE A 195 -12.73 15.80 -3.97
C ILE A 195 -13.40 15.58 -5.33
N LEU A 196 -12.88 16.26 -6.36
CA LEU A 196 -13.32 16.04 -7.73
C LEU A 196 -12.37 15.05 -8.40
N PHE A 197 -12.94 14.05 -9.03
CA PHE A 197 -12.20 13.10 -9.87
C PHE A 197 -11.94 13.70 -11.25
N SER A 198 -10.89 13.25 -11.92
CA SER A 198 -10.61 13.63 -13.31
C SER A 198 -11.77 13.25 -14.22
N GLY A 199 -12.34 14.20 -14.93
CA GLY A 199 -13.49 13.98 -15.79
C GLY A 199 -14.34 15.24 -15.95
N THR A 200 -15.61 15.07 -16.32
CA THR A 200 -16.57 16.15 -16.48
C THR A 200 -17.32 16.42 -15.16
N ILE A 201 -17.98 17.57 -15.07
CA ILE A 201 -18.90 17.87 -13.95
C ILE A 201 -19.97 16.80 -13.85
N ALA A 202 -20.58 16.41 -14.98
CA ALA A 202 -21.61 15.37 -15.03
C ALA A 202 -21.09 14.01 -14.52
N SER A 203 -19.86 13.60 -14.88
CA SER A 203 -19.28 12.35 -14.39
C SER A 203 -19.04 12.37 -12.87
N ASN A 204 -18.68 13.52 -12.32
CA ASN A 204 -18.51 13.69 -10.87
C ASN A 204 -19.84 13.66 -10.12
N LEU A 205 -20.90 14.27 -10.68
CA LEU A 205 -22.25 14.24 -10.08
C LEU A 205 -22.83 12.82 -10.11
N ARG A 206 -22.57 12.05 -11.18
CA ARG A 206 -23.03 10.67 -11.33
C ARG A 206 -22.16 9.64 -10.64
N PHE A 207 -21.12 10.05 -9.93
CA PHE A 207 -20.18 9.10 -9.30
C PHE A 207 -20.86 8.13 -8.34
N GLY A 208 -21.84 8.60 -7.56
CA GLY A 208 -22.62 7.78 -6.63
C GLY A 208 -23.71 6.93 -7.30
N LYS A 209 -24.19 7.32 -8.49
CA LYS A 209 -25.25 6.62 -9.22
C LYS A 209 -25.08 6.83 -10.73
N ALA A 210 -24.37 5.90 -11.37
CA ALA A 210 -24.02 6.00 -12.80
C ALA A 210 -25.24 6.13 -13.74
N ALA A 211 -26.38 5.60 -13.34
CA ALA A 211 -27.65 5.63 -14.09
C ALA A 211 -28.53 6.86 -13.76
N ALA A 212 -28.01 7.87 -13.04
CA ALA A 212 -28.79 9.08 -12.75
C ALA A 212 -29.10 9.87 -14.04
N SER A 213 -30.35 10.31 -14.20
CA SER A 213 -30.78 11.19 -15.29
C SER A 213 -30.21 12.59 -15.19
N ASP A 214 -30.32 13.39 -16.25
CA ASP A 214 -29.87 14.79 -16.27
C ASP A 214 -30.92 15.76 -15.67
N GLU A 215 -32.10 15.23 -15.21
CA GLU A 215 -33.21 16.00 -14.60
C GLU A 215 -33.02 16.16 -13.09
#